data_cd23f8417fe8cf442dd15d23bb74f394
#
_entry.id   cd23f8417fe8cf442dd15d23bb74f394
#
_cell.length_a   1.000
_cell.length_b   1.000
_cell.length_c   1.000
_cell.angle_alpha   90.00
_cell.angle_beta   90.00
_cell.angle_gamma   90.00
#
_symmetry.space_group_name_H-M   'P 1'
#
loop_
_entity.id
_entity.type
_entity.pdbx_description
1 polymer ?
#
loop_
_entity_poly.entity_id
_entity_poly.type
_entity_poly.pdbx_seq_one_letter_code
_entity_poly.pdbx_strand_id
1 'polypeptide(L)'
;MSDKLKVAIIGSGNIGTDLMIKILRNGKHLEMSVMVGIDPASDGLARAKRMGVATTHEGVDGLIAMPEFKDISLVFDATSANAHIYNDKKLKTAKPGIRLVDLTPAAIGPYCVPVVNLEEHIEQPNVNMVTCGGQATIPMVAAVRQVAKVHYAEIVASVSSKSAGPGTRANIDEFTETTSRAIEEVGGADKGKAIIILNPAEPPMIMRDTVYVLSEHADKAKVEASVEEMVKAVQSYVPGYKLKQKVQFDDIPDSEPLNIPGLGKFGGLKTSVFLEVEGAAHYLPAYAGNLDIMT
;
A
#
# COMPACT_ATOMS: atom_id res chain seq x y z
N MET A 1 -10.08 -29.70 8.48
CA MET A 1 -9.14 -28.56 8.65
C MET A 1 -9.05 -27.92 7.27
N SER A 2 -9.39 -26.66 7.10
CA SER A 2 -9.19 -26.00 5.80
C SER A 2 -7.69 -25.92 5.59
N ASP A 3 -7.21 -26.49 4.48
CA ASP A 3 -5.80 -26.40 4.13
C ASP A 3 -5.46 -24.91 3.92
N LYS A 4 -4.61 -24.37 4.79
CA LYS A 4 -4.13 -22.99 4.65
C LYS A 4 -3.28 -22.90 3.39
N LEU A 5 -3.40 -21.77 2.68
CA LEU A 5 -2.59 -21.48 1.52
C LEU A 5 -1.14 -21.20 1.96
N LYS A 6 -0.19 -22.04 1.50
CA LYS A 6 1.23 -21.84 1.79
C LYS A 6 1.79 -20.68 0.98
N VAL A 7 2.47 -19.78 1.67
CA VAL A 7 2.98 -18.55 1.08
C VAL A 7 4.48 -18.38 1.30
N ALA A 8 5.13 -17.68 0.37
CA ALA A 8 6.48 -17.16 0.54
C ALA A 8 6.47 -15.63 0.54
N ILE A 9 7.47 -15.05 1.20
CA ILE A 9 7.76 -13.61 1.13
C ILE A 9 9.17 -13.44 0.59
N ILE A 10 9.31 -12.67 -0.49
CA ILE A 10 10.60 -12.23 -1.02
C ILE A 10 10.85 -10.79 -0.57
N GLY A 11 11.95 -10.58 0.14
CA GLY A 11 12.30 -9.30 0.75
C GLY A 11 12.30 -9.39 2.27
N SER A 12 13.47 -9.55 2.87
CA SER A 12 13.68 -9.68 4.31
C SER A 12 13.89 -8.33 5.04
N GLY A 13 13.42 -7.24 4.43
CA GLY A 13 13.40 -5.91 5.02
C GLY A 13 12.25 -5.71 6.03
N ASN A 14 11.98 -4.45 6.38
CA ASN A 14 10.95 -4.11 7.38
C ASN A 14 9.56 -4.59 6.97
N ILE A 15 9.13 -4.33 5.72
CA ILE A 15 7.80 -4.72 5.21
C ILE A 15 7.64 -6.24 5.22
N GLY A 16 8.56 -6.98 4.60
CA GLY A 16 8.46 -8.44 4.55
C GLY A 16 8.53 -9.09 5.92
N THR A 17 9.35 -8.56 6.83
CA THR A 17 9.43 -9.06 8.21
C THR A 17 8.13 -8.82 8.98
N ASP A 18 7.53 -7.64 8.83
CA ASP A 18 6.25 -7.33 9.46
C ASP A 18 5.12 -8.22 8.92
N LEU A 19 5.02 -8.35 7.61
CA LEU A 19 4.03 -9.23 6.96
C LEU A 19 4.19 -10.69 7.42
N MET A 20 5.43 -11.19 7.48
CA MET A 20 5.70 -12.54 8.01
C MET A 20 5.15 -12.71 9.43
N ILE A 21 5.41 -11.75 10.32
CA ILE A 21 4.94 -11.81 11.71
C ILE A 21 3.40 -11.77 11.76
N LYS A 22 2.77 -10.93 10.94
CA LYS A 22 1.30 -10.87 10.83
C LYS A 22 0.70 -12.20 10.35
N ILE A 23 1.28 -12.81 9.32
CA ILE A 23 0.83 -14.12 8.82
C ILE A 23 0.97 -15.20 9.91
N LEU A 24 2.11 -15.25 10.61
CA LEU A 24 2.35 -16.22 11.67
C LEU A 24 1.38 -16.07 12.85
N ARG A 25 1.00 -14.84 13.21
CA ARG A 25 0.14 -14.57 14.36
C ARG A 25 -1.35 -14.57 14.02
N ASN A 26 -1.72 -14.04 12.86
CA ASN A 26 -3.09 -13.72 12.53
C ASN A 26 -3.59 -14.42 11.25
N GLY A 27 -2.72 -15.14 10.53
CA GLY A 27 -3.05 -15.79 9.27
C GLY A 27 -4.13 -16.86 9.43
N LYS A 28 -5.39 -16.50 9.15
CA LYS A 28 -6.53 -17.44 9.19
C LYS A 28 -6.48 -18.44 8.05
N HIS A 29 -6.15 -17.96 6.86
CA HIS A 29 -6.16 -18.70 5.59
C HIS A 29 -4.76 -18.90 4.99
N LEU A 30 -3.75 -18.25 5.55
CA LEU A 30 -2.36 -18.28 5.08
C LEU A 30 -1.47 -19.03 6.07
N GLU A 31 -0.50 -19.74 5.51
CA GLU A 31 0.58 -20.40 6.26
C GLU A 31 1.92 -19.93 5.73
N MET A 32 2.72 -19.30 6.60
CA MET A 32 4.06 -18.83 6.23
C MET A 32 5.00 -20.01 6.02
N SER A 33 5.50 -20.16 4.81
CA SER A 33 6.37 -21.30 4.42
C SER A 33 7.84 -20.88 4.31
N VAL A 34 8.15 -19.86 3.50
CA VAL A 34 9.53 -19.45 3.22
C VAL A 34 9.70 -17.93 3.27
N MET A 35 10.75 -17.48 3.97
CA MET A 35 11.25 -16.10 3.90
C MET A 35 12.51 -16.03 3.06
N VAL A 36 12.50 -15.16 2.06
CA VAL A 36 13.57 -15.03 1.05
C VAL A 36 14.27 -13.68 1.20
N GLY A 37 15.59 -13.69 1.22
CA GLY A 37 16.44 -12.50 1.18
C GLY A 37 17.60 -12.68 0.21
N ILE A 38 18.48 -11.69 0.18
CA ILE A 38 19.74 -11.72 -0.62
C ILE A 38 20.98 -11.51 0.26
N ASP A 39 20.80 -11.17 1.52
CA ASP A 39 21.88 -10.95 2.47
C ASP A 39 21.80 -12.00 3.60
N PRO A 40 22.80 -12.87 3.75
CA PRO A 40 22.82 -13.87 4.81
C PRO A 40 22.87 -13.26 6.23
N ALA A 41 23.30 -11.99 6.36
CA ALA A 41 23.33 -11.26 7.63
C ALA A 41 22.03 -10.51 7.93
N SER A 42 21.00 -10.64 7.10
CA SER A 42 19.70 -9.98 7.28
C SER A 42 19.05 -10.33 8.62
N ASP A 43 18.70 -9.32 9.43
CA ASP A 43 17.92 -9.51 10.66
C ASP A 43 16.56 -10.17 10.40
N GLY A 44 15.91 -9.83 9.28
CA GLY A 44 14.64 -10.45 8.88
C GLY A 44 14.75 -11.95 8.65
N LEU A 45 15.81 -12.41 7.97
CA LEU A 45 16.07 -13.86 7.81
C LEU A 45 16.41 -14.53 9.15
N ALA A 46 17.20 -13.86 9.99
CA ALA A 46 17.52 -14.36 11.32
C ALA A 46 16.27 -14.50 12.20
N ARG A 47 15.33 -13.54 12.12
CA ARG A 47 14.02 -13.60 12.81
C ARG A 47 13.17 -14.76 12.28
N ALA A 48 13.04 -14.89 10.96
CA ALA A 48 12.29 -15.96 10.31
C ALA A 48 12.78 -17.34 10.79
N LYS A 49 14.09 -17.55 10.80
CA LYS A 49 14.72 -18.78 11.28
C LYS A 49 14.42 -19.07 12.75
N ARG A 50 14.49 -18.03 13.63
CA ARG A 50 14.13 -18.20 15.05
C ARG A 50 12.65 -18.53 15.27
N MET A 51 11.79 -18.11 14.35
CA MET A 51 10.34 -18.37 14.38
C MET A 51 9.94 -19.67 13.68
N GLY A 52 10.92 -20.48 13.23
CA GLY A 52 10.67 -21.76 12.59
C GLY A 52 10.29 -21.70 11.13
N VAL A 53 10.45 -20.54 10.47
CA VAL A 53 10.19 -20.37 9.03
C VAL A 53 11.44 -20.78 8.25
N ALA A 54 11.26 -21.52 7.16
CA ALA A 54 12.36 -21.85 6.24
C ALA A 54 12.89 -20.57 5.57
N THR A 55 14.21 -20.53 5.32
CA THR A 55 14.85 -19.32 4.81
C THR A 55 15.85 -19.62 3.70
N THR A 56 15.99 -18.71 2.75
CA THR A 56 17.11 -18.67 1.80
C THR A 56 17.60 -17.23 1.64
N HIS A 57 18.89 -17.08 1.38
CA HIS A 57 19.52 -15.79 1.04
C HIS A 57 19.99 -15.72 -0.41
N GLU A 58 19.56 -16.67 -1.24
CA GLU A 58 19.90 -16.76 -2.65
C GLU A 58 18.82 -16.17 -3.57
N GLY A 59 17.95 -15.31 -3.02
CA GLY A 59 16.88 -14.64 -3.77
C GLY A 59 15.84 -15.62 -4.33
N VAL A 60 15.21 -15.23 -5.43
CA VAL A 60 14.14 -16.02 -6.06
C VAL A 60 14.65 -17.36 -6.60
N ASP A 61 15.89 -17.44 -7.07
CA ASP A 61 16.48 -18.69 -7.56
C ASP A 61 16.64 -19.69 -6.40
N GLY A 62 17.06 -19.22 -5.22
CA GLY A 62 17.09 -20.03 -4.00
C GLY A 62 15.71 -20.54 -3.60
N LEU A 63 14.67 -19.70 -3.66
CA LEU A 63 13.30 -20.13 -3.40
C LEU A 63 12.85 -21.26 -4.34
N ILE A 64 13.10 -21.11 -5.64
CA ILE A 64 12.72 -22.10 -6.65
C ILE A 64 13.42 -23.45 -6.42
N ALA A 65 14.64 -23.43 -5.90
CA ALA A 65 15.42 -24.63 -5.60
C ALA A 65 14.98 -25.34 -4.29
N MET A 66 14.22 -24.67 -3.42
CA MET A 66 13.78 -25.26 -2.14
C MET A 66 12.66 -26.28 -2.34
N PRO A 67 12.65 -27.37 -1.54
CA PRO A 67 11.59 -28.39 -1.61
C PRO A 67 10.19 -27.81 -1.24
N GLU A 68 10.13 -26.77 -0.41
CA GLU A 68 8.90 -26.08 -0.03
C GLU A 68 8.21 -25.40 -1.20
N PHE A 69 8.94 -25.01 -2.24
CA PHE A 69 8.42 -24.25 -3.38
C PHE A 69 7.27 -24.97 -4.11
N LYS A 70 7.31 -26.30 -4.15
CA LYS A 70 6.25 -27.10 -4.79
C LYS A 70 4.85 -26.83 -4.22
N ASP A 71 4.77 -26.52 -2.91
CA ASP A 71 3.52 -26.34 -2.18
C ASP A 71 3.10 -24.86 -2.09
N ILE A 72 3.99 -23.91 -2.44
CA ILE A 72 3.70 -22.47 -2.38
C ILE A 72 2.82 -22.09 -3.55
N SER A 73 1.70 -21.43 -3.27
CA SER A 73 0.73 -20.98 -4.27
C SER A 73 0.68 -19.46 -4.43
N LEU A 74 1.16 -18.73 -3.42
CA LEU A 74 1.15 -17.27 -3.37
C LEU A 74 2.49 -16.76 -2.89
N VAL A 75 3.01 -15.73 -3.56
CA VAL A 75 4.25 -15.04 -3.17
C VAL A 75 3.97 -13.56 -2.97
N PHE A 76 4.37 -13.05 -1.81
CA PHE A 76 4.44 -11.62 -1.54
C PHE A 76 5.84 -11.12 -1.89
N ASP A 77 5.92 -10.08 -2.71
CA ASP A 77 7.21 -9.48 -3.07
C ASP A 77 7.36 -8.09 -2.46
N ALA A 78 8.27 -7.99 -1.49
CA ALA A 78 8.59 -6.75 -0.76
C ALA A 78 10.03 -6.28 -1.05
N THR A 79 10.46 -6.40 -2.30
CA THR A 79 11.81 -6.03 -2.75
C THR A 79 11.86 -4.61 -3.36
N SER A 80 12.37 -4.48 -4.57
CA SER A 80 12.36 -3.24 -5.36
C SER A 80 11.65 -3.46 -6.69
N ALA A 81 11.28 -2.38 -7.38
CA ALA A 81 10.60 -2.47 -8.67
C ALA A 81 11.34 -3.36 -9.68
N ASN A 82 12.63 -3.15 -9.85
CA ASN A 82 13.44 -3.95 -10.80
C ASN A 82 13.54 -5.42 -10.36
N ALA A 83 13.69 -5.68 -9.06
CA ALA A 83 13.76 -7.05 -8.56
C ALA A 83 12.43 -7.78 -8.76
N HIS A 84 11.28 -7.09 -8.54
CA HIS A 84 9.97 -7.68 -8.77
C HIS A 84 9.75 -8.12 -10.22
N ILE A 85 10.16 -7.29 -11.20
CA ILE A 85 10.08 -7.64 -12.62
C ILE A 85 10.84 -8.96 -12.92
N TYR A 86 12.02 -9.10 -12.34
CA TYR A 86 12.82 -10.32 -12.46
C TYR A 86 12.15 -11.51 -11.75
N ASN A 87 11.69 -11.31 -10.51
CA ASN A 87 11.07 -12.34 -9.69
C ASN A 87 9.78 -12.87 -10.32
N ASP A 88 8.90 -11.98 -10.80
CA ASP A 88 7.66 -12.34 -11.49
C ASP A 88 7.92 -13.27 -12.68
N LYS A 89 8.87 -12.90 -13.55
CA LYS A 89 9.23 -13.72 -14.71
C LYS A 89 9.77 -15.09 -14.31
N LYS A 90 10.65 -15.15 -13.29
CA LYS A 90 11.26 -16.40 -12.82
C LYS A 90 10.21 -17.33 -12.20
N LEU A 91 9.39 -16.80 -11.33
CA LEU A 91 8.35 -17.57 -10.63
C LEU A 91 7.31 -18.13 -11.59
N LYS A 92 6.78 -17.33 -12.51
CA LYS A 92 5.82 -17.77 -13.52
C LYS A 92 6.41 -18.79 -14.50
N THR A 93 7.70 -18.70 -14.79
CA THR A 93 8.40 -19.71 -15.62
C THR A 93 8.53 -21.03 -14.87
N ALA A 94 8.91 -20.99 -13.59
CA ALA A 94 9.12 -22.18 -12.78
C ALA A 94 7.81 -22.87 -12.37
N LYS A 95 6.75 -22.08 -12.14
CA LYS A 95 5.44 -22.57 -11.72
C LYS A 95 4.32 -21.74 -12.36
N PRO A 96 3.86 -22.10 -13.57
CA PRO A 96 2.67 -21.49 -14.16
C PRO A 96 1.47 -21.60 -13.21
N GLY A 97 0.80 -20.47 -12.96
CA GLY A 97 -0.33 -20.40 -12.03
C GLY A 97 0.03 -19.96 -10.61
N ILE A 98 1.30 -19.74 -10.30
CA ILE A 98 1.67 -19.06 -9.04
C ILE A 98 1.16 -17.62 -9.06
N ARG A 99 0.60 -17.18 -7.94
CA ARG A 99 0.11 -15.80 -7.78
C ARG A 99 1.12 -14.94 -7.04
N LEU A 100 1.17 -13.66 -7.40
CA LEU A 100 2.03 -12.68 -6.76
C LEU A 100 1.21 -11.52 -6.21
N VAL A 101 1.58 -11.08 -5.02
CA VAL A 101 1.14 -9.80 -4.45
C VAL A 101 2.38 -8.91 -4.37
N ASP A 102 2.37 -7.88 -5.19
CA ASP A 102 3.48 -6.95 -5.35
C ASP A 102 3.35 -5.78 -4.38
N LEU A 103 4.26 -5.70 -3.40
CA LEU A 103 4.38 -4.59 -2.46
C LEU A 103 5.46 -3.59 -2.88
N THR A 104 5.91 -3.69 -4.14
CA THR A 104 6.88 -2.76 -4.73
C THR A 104 6.19 -1.75 -5.65
N PRO A 105 6.82 -0.66 -6.03
CA PRO A 105 6.25 0.27 -7.01
C PRO A 105 6.43 -0.19 -8.47
N ALA A 106 6.65 -1.48 -8.76
CA ALA A 106 6.89 -1.99 -10.12
C ALA A 106 5.67 -1.89 -11.05
N ALA A 107 4.48 -2.01 -10.48
CA ALA A 107 3.20 -1.88 -11.20
C ALA A 107 3.10 -2.75 -12.47
N ILE A 108 3.43 -4.04 -12.37
CA ILE A 108 3.27 -5.01 -13.47
C ILE A 108 1.80 -5.44 -13.57
N GLY A 109 1.19 -5.77 -12.44
CA GLY A 109 -0.23 -6.11 -12.35
C GLY A 109 -1.10 -4.87 -12.12
N PRO A 110 -2.44 -5.03 -12.13
CA PRO A 110 -3.36 -3.95 -11.83
C PRO A 110 -3.15 -3.44 -10.40
N TYR A 111 -3.40 -2.15 -10.20
CA TYR A 111 -3.38 -1.55 -8.88
C TYR A 111 -4.54 -2.05 -8.02
N CYS A 112 -4.24 -2.48 -6.81
CA CYS A 112 -5.22 -2.98 -5.86
C CYS A 112 -5.16 -2.18 -4.55
N VAL A 113 -6.28 -1.58 -4.20
CA VAL A 113 -6.57 -1.03 -2.87
C VAL A 113 -7.74 -1.84 -2.32
N PRO A 114 -7.54 -2.75 -1.36
CA PRO A 114 -8.51 -3.79 -1.03
C PRO A 114 -9.93 -3.29 -0.76
N VAL A 115 -10.06 -2.20 -0.02
CA VAL A 115 -11.37 -1.60 0.33
C VAL A 115 -12.09 -0.98 -0.89
N VAL A 116 -11.38 -0.76 -2.01
CA VAL A 116 -11.93 -0.13 -3.20
C VAL A 116 -12.21 -1.14 -4.31
N ASN A 117 -11.24 -2.00 -4.66
CA ASN A 117 -11.32 -2.81 -5.88
C ASN A 117 -10.75 -4.24 -5.77
N LEU A 118 -10.65 -4.82 -4.56
CA LEU A 118 -10.10 -6.17 -4.39
C LEU A 118 -10.86 -7.23 -5.21
N GLU A 119 -12.19 -7.17 -5.21
CA GLU A 119 -13.02 -8.17 -5.88
C GLU A 119 -12.79 -8.22 -7.40
N GLU A 120 -12.45 -7.07 -8.00
CA GLU A 120 -12.14 -6.98 -9.44
C GLU A 120 -10.84 -7.69 -9.81
N HIS A 121 -9.94 -7.88 -8.85
CA HIS A 121 -8.58 -8.36 -9.07
C HIS A 121 -8.24 -9.69 -8.40
N ILE A 122 -9.21 -10.33 -7.75
CA ILE A 122 -8.97 -11.55 -6.96
C ILE A 122 -8.42 -12.71 -7.81
N GLU A 123 -8.72 -12.76 -9.10
CA GLU A 123 -8.24 -13.79 -10.02
C GLU A 123 -6.98 -13.42 -10.80
N GLN A 124 -6.46 -12.21 -10.59
CA GLN A 124 -5.26 -11.77 -11.30
C GLN A 124 -4.01 -12.53 -10.84
N PRO A 125 -3.12 -12.88 -11.78
CA PRO A 125 -1.89 -13.62 -11.46
C PRO A 125 -0.84 -12.75 -10.74
N ASN A 126 -0.96 -11.45 -10.81
CA ASN A 126 -0.15 -10.45 -10.11
C ASN A 126 -1.02 -9.23 -9.83
N VAL A 127 -1.03 -8.76 -8.59
CA VAL A 127 -1.68 -7.52 -8.17
C VAL A 127 -0.67 -6.60 -7.53
N ASN A 128 -0.70 -5.33 -7.88
CA ASN A 128 0.19 -4.32 -7.29
C ASN A 128 -0.53 -3.58 -6.16
N MET A 129 0.04 -3.64 -4.96
CA MET A 129 -0.50 -2.99 -3.76
C MET A 129 -0.16 -1.50 -3.66
N VAL A 130 0.20 -0.88 -4.78
CA VAL A 130 0.52 0.55 -4.89
C VAL A 130 1.72 0.92 -3.99
N THR A 131 1.47 1.70 -2.95
CA THR A 131 2.45 2.15 -1.96
C THR A 131 1.75 2.34 -0.61
N CYS A 132 2.49 2.44 0.48
CA CYS A 132 1.91 2.73 1.79
C CYS A 132 1.09 4.04 1.80
N GLY A 133 1.61 5.09 1.15
CA GLY A 133 0.87 6.35 0.97
C GLY A 133 -0.37 6.18 0.12
N GLY A 134 -0.30 5.39 -0.96
CA GLY A 134 -1.47 5.06 -1.79
C GLY A 134 -2.53 4.28 -1.03
N GLN A 135 -2.15 3.24 -0.30
CA GLN A 135 -3.07 2.47 0.53
C GLN A 135 -3.77 3.32 1.60
N ALA A 136 -3.07 4.30 2.17
CA ALA A 136 -3.66 5.20 3.15
C ALA A 136 -4.61 6.24 2.54
N THR A 137 -4.36 6.73 1.34
CA THR A 137 -4.99 7.95 0.83
C THR A 137 -5.98 7.73 -0.30
N ILE A 138 -5.77 6.75 -1.17
CA ILE A 138 -6.67 6.44 -2.30
C ILE A 138 -8.09 6.10 -1.83
N PRO A 139 -8.32 5.41 -0.70
CA PRO A 139 -9.67 5.22 -0.17
C PRO A 139 -10.45 6.52 0.01
N MET A 140 -9.78 7.60 0.42
CA MET A 140 -10.43 8.91 0.60
C MET A 140 -10.82 9.56 -0.74
N VAL A 141 -9.97 9.42 -1.76
CA VAL A 141 -10.30 9.87 -3.12
C VAL A 141 -11.50 9.09 -3.67
N ALA A 142 -11.49 7.77 -3.52
CA ALA A 142 -12.58 6.90 -3.92
C ALA A 142 -13.90 7.22 -3.18
N ALA A 143 -13.83 7.56 -1.89
CA ALA A 143 -14.99 7.98 -1.10
C ALA A 143 -15.64 9.25 -1.67
N VAL A 144 -14.84 10.24 -2.04
CA VAL A 144 -15.37 11.45 -2.71
C VAL A 144 -15.95 11.10 -4.08
N ARG A 145 -15.26 10.23 -4.84
CA ARG A 145 -15.69 9.79 -6.18
C ARG A 145 -17.04 9.07 -6.17
N GLN A 146 -17.40 8.38 -5.08
CA GLN A 146 -18.71 7.76 -4.91
C GLN A 146 -19.86 8.78 -4.89
N VAL A 147 -19.58 10.02 -4.51
CA VAL A 147 -20.58 11.09 -4.39
C VAL A 147 -20.59 12.02 -5.58
N ALA A 148 -19.40 12.37 -6.13
CA ALA A 148 -19.27 13.29 -7.25
C ALA A 148 -18.05 12.93 -8.12
N LYS A 149 -18.07 13.35 -9.38
CA LYS A 149 -16.91 13.21 -10.27
C LYS A 149 -15.72 13.99 -9.72
N VAL A 150 -14.56 13.36 -9.71
CA VAL A 150 -13.30 13.95 -9.22
C VAL A 150 -12.45 14.41 -10.41
N HIS A 151 -12.16 15.70 -10.47
CA HIS A 151 -11.30 16.30 -11.49
C HIS A 151 -9.81 16.14 -11.14
N TYR A 152 -9.47 16.35 -9.87
CA TYR A 152 -8.09 16.31 -9.41
C TYR A 152 -8.02 15.81 -7.98
N ALA A 153 -7.02 14.98 -7.71
CA ALA A 153 -6.67 14.62 -6.36
C ALA A 153 -5.16 14.66 -6.13
N GLU A 154 -4.77 15.20 -4.98
CA GLU A 154 -3.37 15.28 -4.55
C GLU A 154 -3.22 14.70 -3.16
N ILE A 155 -2.18 13.89 -2.97
CA ILE A 155 -1.85 13.36 -1.65
C ILE A 155 -0.46 13.81 -1.21
N VAL A 156 -0.33 14.08 0.08
CA VAL A 156 0.95 14.29 0.75
C VAL A 156 1.08 13.26 1.85
N ALA A 157 1.92 12.25 1.63
CA ALA A 157 2.19 11.20 2.61
C ALA A 157 3.47 11.52 3.39
N SER A 158 3.34 11.72 4.71
CA SER A 158 4.47 11.97 5.60
C SER A 158 4.72 10.77 6.49
N VAL A 159 5.81 10.04 6.20
CA VAL A 159 6.22 8.86 6.95
C VAL A 159 7.48 9.15 7.77
N SER A 160 7.61 8.50 8.93
CA SER A 160 8.85 8.61 9.72
C SER A 160 10.05 8.14 8.91
N SER A 161 11.12 8.92 8.88
CA SER A 161 12.38 8.54 8.25
C SER A 161 12.95 7.24 8.84
N LYS A 162 12.68 6.94 10.11
CA LYS A 162 13.11 5.69 10.77
C LYS A 162 12.41 4.44 10.23
N SER A 163 11.16 4.56 9.77
CA SER A 163 10.40 3.42 9.23
C SER A 163 10.65 3.21 7.72
N ALA A 164 11.21 4.21 7.03
CA ALA A 164 11.56 4.11 5.61
C ALA A 164 12.87 3.32 5.43
N GLY A 165 12.75 2.10 4.90
CA GLY A 165 13.89 1.24 4.60
C GLY A 165 14.69 1.70 3.36
N PRO A 166 15.83 1.02 3.05
CA PRO A 166 16.63 1.31 1.85
C PRO A 166 15.82 1.24 0.55
N GLY A 167 14.90 0.29 0.44
CA GLY A 167 14.03 0.14 -0.73
C GLY A 167 13.15 1.38 -0.97
N THR A 168 12.50 1.90 0.05
CA THR A 168 11.69 3.13 -0.06
C THR A 168 12.53 4.32 -0.50
N ARG A 169 13.74 4.46 0.06
CA ARG A 169 14.63 5.59 -0.25
C ARG A 169 15.17 5.52 -1.68
N ALA A 170 15.41 4.32 -2.19
CA ALA A 170 15.93 4.12 -3.54
C ALA A 170 14.84 4.27 -4.64
N ASN A 171 13.56 4.22 -4.26
CA ASN A 171 12.45 4.19 -5.22
C ASN A 171 11.44 5.34 -4.96
N ILE A 172 11.93 6.53 -4.58
CA ILE A 172 11.04 7.70 -4.29
C ILE A 172 10.30 8.18 -5.54
N ASP A 173 10.97 8.19 -6.69
CA ASP A 173 10.36 8.62 -7.96
C ASP A 173 9.28 7.63 -8.40
N GLU A 174 9.56 6.34 -8.32
CA GLU A 174 8.59 5.27 -8.59
C GLU A 174 7.42 5.30 -7.61
N PHE A 175 7.68 5.66 -6.33
CA PHE A 175 6.61 5.83 -5.35
C PHE A 175 5.62 6.91 -5.80
N THR A 176 6.13 8.08 -6.20
CA THR A 176 5.27 9.21 -6.59
C THR A 176 4.54 8.94 -7.89
N GLU A 177 5.19 8.33 -8.88
CA GLU A 177 4.59 7.98 -10.16
C GLU A 177 3.50 6.92 -10.00
N THR A 178 3.81 5.81 -9.33
CA THR A 178 2.86 4.71 -9.08
C THR A 178 1.66 5.19 -8.28
N THR A 179 1.87 5.98 -7.23
CA THR A 179 0.76 6.51 -6.43
C THR A 179 -0.10 7.48 -7.23
N SER A 180 0.51 8.36 -8.04
CA SER A 180 -0.24 9.31 -8.88
C SER A 180 -1.14 8.59 -9.88
N ARG A 181 -0.63 7.55 -10.55
CA ARG A 181 -1.43 6.72 -11.47
C ARG A 181 -2.55 5.97 -10.75
N ALA A 182 -2.27 5.41 -9.58
CA ALA A 182 -3.28 4.69 -8.81
C ALA A 182 -4.38 5.63 -8.26
N ILE A 183 -4.09 6.90 -8.00
CA ILE A 183 -5.10 7.92 -7.69
C ILE A 183 -6.08 8.09 -8.87
N GLU A 184 -5.56 8.05 -10.11
CA GLU A 184 -6.38 8.13 -11.32
C GLU A 184 -7.16 6.83 -11.55
N GLU A 185 -6.48 5.69 -11.58
CA GLU A 185 -7.06 4.39 -11.96
C GLU A 185 -7.98 3.80 -10.88
N VAL A 186 -7.60 3.87 -9.61
CA VAL A 186 -8.35 3.30 -8.49
C VAL A 186 -9.19 4.36 -7.78
N GLY A 187 -8.61 5.52 -7.51
CA GLY A 187 -9.32 6.63 -6.88
C GLY A 187 -10.36 7.28 -7.79
N GLY A 188 -10.21 7.17 -9.10
CA GLY A 188 -11.13 7.69 -10.11
C GLY A 188 -11.04 9.20 -10.34
N ALA A 189 -9.88 9.80 -10.06
CA ALA A 189 -9.60 11.19 -10.40
C ALA A 189 -9.20 11.34 -11.88
N ASP A 190 -9.62 12.41 -12.57
CA ASP A 190 -9.16 12.69 -13.93
C ASP A 190 -7.63 12.95 -13.95
N LYS A 191 -7.06 13.47 -12.85
CA LYS A 191 -5.62 13.63 -12.66
C LYS A 191 -5.21 13.46 -11.20
N GLY A 192 -4.16 12.68 -10.97
CA GLY A 192 -3.56 12.41 -9.67
C GLY A 192 -2.19 13.06 -9.49
N LYS A 193 -1.85 13.40 -8.25
CA LYS A 193 -0.51 13.81 -7.85
C LYS A 193 -0.18 13.24 -6.48
N ALA A 194 1.04 12.79 -6.30
CA ALA A 194 1.51 12.28 -5.03
C ALA A 194 2.83 12.95 -4.60
N ILE A 195 2.94 13.22 -3.32
CA ILE A 195 4.14 13.73 -2.67
C ILE A 195 4.44 12.84 -1.46
N ILE A 196 5.69 12.43 -1.32
CA ILE A 196 6.16 11.73 -0.12
C ILE A 196 7.12 12.63 0.66
N ILE A 197 6.97 12.63 1.98
CA ILE A 197 7.87 13.29 2.92
C ILE A 197 8.47 12.22 3.85
N LEU A 198 9.79 12.07 3.82
CA LEU A 198 10.52 11.29 4.81
C LEU A 198 10.82 12.20 6.00
N ASN A 199 9.97 12.13 7.03
CA ASN A 199 10.02 13.02 8.19
C ASN A 199 11.16 12.65 9.15
N PRO A 200 12.14 13.52 9.36
CA PRO A 200 13.30 13.25 10.21
C PRO A 200 13.08 13.57 11.69
N ALA A 201 11.86 13.92 12.12
CA ALA A 201 11.58 14.36 13.49
C ALA A 201 12.05 13.34 14.55
N GLU A 202 12.57 13.86 15.66
CA GLU A 202 12.91 13.12 16.87
C GLU A 202 12.19 13.75 18.08
N PRO A 203 11.35 12.99 18.82
CA PRO A 203 11.02 11.58 18.59
C PRO A 203 10.26 11.36 17.27
N PRO A 204 10.35 10.16 16.67
CA PRO A 204 9.68 9.86 15.40
C PRO A 204 8.18 10.06 15.49
N MET A 205 7.61 10.68 14.46
CA MET A 205 6.17 10.94 14.38
C MET A 205 5.46 9.78 13.69
N ILE A 206 4.21 9.55 14.07
CA ILE A 206 3.29 8.65 13.35
C ILE A 206 3.10 9.14 11.91
N MET A 207 2.71 8.22 11.02
CA MET A 207 2.39 8.58 9.65
C MET A 207 1.22 9.56 9.61
N ARG A 208 1.37 10.63 8.82
CA ARG A 208 0.35 11.65 8.61
C ARG A 208 0.19 11.93 7.14
N ASP A 209 -1.03 11.85 6.68
CA ASP A 209 -1.32 12.04 5.28
C ASP A 209 -2.39 13.12 5.10
N THR A 210 -2.23 13.88 4.03
CA THR A 210 -3.22 14.87 3.61
C THR A 210 -3.70 14.53 2.21
N VAL A 211 -5.01 14.54 2.03
CA VAL A 211 -5.65 14.30 0.72
C VAL A 211 -6.44 15.54 0.35
N TYR A 212 -6.14 16.11 -0.79
CA TYR A 212 -6.90 17.20 -1.40
C TYR A 212 -7.62 16.67 -2.63
N VAL A 213 -8.92 16.85 -2.69
CA VAL A 213 -9.76 16.41 -3.81
C VAL A 213 -10.57 17.59 -4.33
N LEU A 214 -10.49 17.86 -5.62
CA LEU A 214 -11.38 18.78 -6.33
C LEU A 214 -12.38 17.96 -7.13
N SER A 215 -13.65 18.01 -6.73
CA SER A 215 -14.75 17.33 -7.40
C SER A 215 -15.72 18.34 -8.03
N GLU A 216 -16.68 17.87 -8.82
CA GLU A 216 -17.89 18.64 -9.13
C GLU A 216 -18.57 19.11 -7.84
N HIS A 217 -19.45 20.10 -7.95
CA HIS A 217 -20.25 20.55 -6.79
C HIS A 217 -21.03 19.39 -6.20
N ALA A 218 -20.94 19.23 -4.90
CA ALA A 218 -21.55 18.11 -4.18
C ALA A 218 -22.06 18.52 -2.79
N ASP A 219 -22.98 17.74 -2.26
CA ASP A 219 -23.46 17.86 -0.89
C ASP A 219 -22.35 17.46 0.10
N LYS A 220 -21.87 18.43 0.87
CA LYS A 220 -20.79 18.26 1.86
C LYS A 220 -21.11 17.16 2.88
N ALA A 221 -22.36 17.06 3.33
CA ALA A 221 -22.75 16.06 4.30
C ALA A 221 -22.67 14.64 3.73
N LYS A 222 -23.00 14.47 2.44
CA LYS A 222 -22.85 13.17 1.76
C LYS A 222 -21.38 12.81 1.56
N VAL A 223 -20.53 13.77 1.20
CA VAL A 223 -19.10 13.55 1.08
C VAL A 223 -18.47 13.18 2.43
N GLU A 224 -18.82 13.91 3.51
CA GLU A 224 -18.34 13.63 4.86
C GLU A 224 -18.75 12.22 5.30
N ALA A 225 -20.02 11.85 5.13
CA ALA A 225 -20.51 10.51 5.46
C ALA A 225 -19.79 9.41 4.68
N SER A 226 -19.56 9.58 3.37
CA SER A 226 -18.84 8.63 2.55
C SER A 226 -17.38 8.46 3.00
N VAL A 227 -16.69 9.56 3.34
CA VAL A 227 -15.33 9.53 3.89
C VAL A 227 -15.30 8.80 5.23
N GLU A 228 -16.24 9.09 6.15
CA GLU A 228 -16.28 8.43 7.46
C GLU A 228 -16.58 6.93 7.35
N GLU A 229 -17.44 6.52 6.42
CA GLU A 229 -17.72 5.11 6.14
C GLU A 229 -16.48 4.40 5.60
N MET A 230 -15.78 5.02 4.66
CA MET A 230 -14.55 4.49 4.11
C MET A 230 -13.44 4.37 5.18
N VAL A 231 -13.33 5.35 6.08
CA VAL A 231 -12.40 5.28 7.22
C VAL A 231 -12.70 4.06 8.08
N LYS A 232 -13.97 3.80 8.41
CA LYS A 232 -14.36 2.61 9.19
C LYS A 232 -14.04 1.31 8.45
N ALA A 233 -14.22 1.28 7.13
CA ALA A 233 -13.88 0.12 6.32
C ALA A 233 -12.38 -0.17 6.37
N VAL A 234 -11.51 0.83 6.21
CA VAL A 234 -10.05 0.68 6.36
C VAL A 234 -9.67 0.26 7.79
N GLN A 235 -10.29 0.86 8.81
CA GLN A 235 -10.05 0.49 10.22
C GLN A 235 -10.32 -0.98 10.53
N SER A 236 -11.16 -1.65 9.75
CA SER A 236 -11.47 -3.07 9.96
C SER A 236 -10.24 -3.98 9.80
N TYR A 237 -9.24 -3.54 9.05
CA TYR A 237 -7.99 -4.27 8.83
C TYR A 237 -6.72 -3.47 9.22
N VAL A 238 -6.83 -2.15 9.38
CA VAL A 238 -5.75 -1.27 9.90
C VAL A 238 -6.28 -0.49 11.11
N PRO A 239 -6.25 -1.06 12.32
CA PRO A 239 -6.86 -0.43 13.51
C PRO A 239 -6.30 0.95 13.87
N GLY A 240 -5.04 1.22 13.48
CA GLY A 240 -4.39 2.51 13.72
C GLY A 240 -4.75 3.63 12.74
N TYR A 241 -5.60 3.35 11.74
CA TYR A 241 -6.03 4.32 10.74
C TYR A 241 -7.17 5.19 11.28
N LYS A 242 -7.06 6.51 11.18
CA LYS A 242 -8.08 7.43 11.69
C LYS A 242 -8.01 8.80 11.02
N LEU A 243 -9.14 9.51 11.03
CA LEU A 243 -9.15 10.95 10.76
C LEU A 243 -8.43 11.69 11.89
N LYS A 244 -7.52 12.58 11.54
CA LYS A 244 -6.86 13.50 12.48
C LYS A 244 -7.81 14.59 12.96
N GLN A 245 -8.71 15.02 12.08
CA GLN A 245 -9.70 16.07 12.31
C GLN A 245 -10.89 15.87 11.36
N LYS A 246 -11.94 16.67 11.55
CA LYS A 246 -13.09 16.69 10.64
C LYS A 246 -12.65 17.03 9.22
N VAL A 247 -13.37 16.45 8.24
CA VAL A 247 -13.22 16.78 6.83
C VAL A 247 -13.48 18.27 6.62
N GLN A 248 -12.64 18.91 5.83
CA GLN A 248 -12.77 20.33 5.52
C GLN A 248 -13.22 20.52 4.08
N PHE A 249 -14.03 21.55 3.86
CA PHE A 249 -14.62 21.84 2.55
C PHE A 249 -14.44 23.32 2.18
N ASP A 250 -14.05 23.56 0.94
CA ASP A 250 -14.04 24.88 0.33
C ASP A 250 -14.85 24.82 -0.97
N ASP A 251 -15.85 25.70 -1.11
CA ASP A 251 -16.57 25.87 -2.37
C ASP A 251 -15.71 26.70 -3.32
N ILE A 252 -15.48 26.18 -4.51
CA ILE A 252 -14.77 26.86 -5.58
C ILE A 252 -15.80 27.35 -6.60
N PRO A 253 -16.04 28.67 -6.68
CA PRO A 253 -17.04 29.19 -7.59
C PRO A 253 -16.64 28.97 -9.06
N ASP A 254 -17.62 28.69 -9.92
CA ASP A 254 -17.39 28.60 -11.37
C ASP A 254 -16.92 29.92 -12.00
N SER A 255 -17.18 31.05 -11.31
CA SER A 255 -16.69 32.39 -11.71
C SER A 255 -15.18 32.57 -11.43
N GLU A 256 -14.61 31.78 -10.45
CA GLU A 256 -13.21 31.84 -10.05
C GLU A 256 -12.63 30.43 -9.97
N PRO A 257 -12.58 29.67 -11.07
CA PRO A 257 -12.19 28.27 -11.06
C PRO A 257 -10.70 28.10 -10.78
N LEU A 258 -10.35 26.99 -10.14
CA LEU A 258 -8.96 26.57 -9.97
C LEU A 258 -8.39 26.07 -11.29
N ASN A 259 -7.18 26.51 -11.63
CA ASN A 259 -6.47 26.01 -12.79
C ASN A 259 -5.63 24.78 -12.43
N ILE A 260 -5.97 23.65 -13.02
CA ILE A 260 -5.22 22.40 -12.88
C ILE A 260 -4.31 22.26 -14.12
N PRO A 261 -2.98 22.33 -13.95
CA PRO A 261 -2.05 22.24 -15.06
C PRO A 261 -2.24 20.97 -15.90
N GLY A 262 -2.39 21.15 -17.22
CA GLY A 262 -2.60 20.05 -18.17
C GLY A 262 -4.00 19.45 -18.21
N LEU A 263 -4.96 19.94 -17.40
CA LEU A 263 -6.34 19.47 -17.39
C LEU A 263 -7.34 20.60 -17.68
N GLY A 264 -7.14 21.80 -17.13
CA GLY A 264 -8.03 22.94 -17.34
C GLY A 264 -8.46 23.64 -16.05
N LYS A 265 -9.55 24.40 -16.14
CA LYS A 265 -10.10 25.20 -15.03
C LYS A 265 -11.41 24.59 -14.55
N PHE A 266 -11.55 24.40 -13.24
CA PHE A 266 -12.73 23.78 -12.63
C PHE A 266 -13.17 24.54 -11.38
N GLY A 267 -14.46 24.85 -11.32
CA GLY A 267 -15.17 25.11 -10.07
C GLY A 267 -15.54 23.78 -9.41
N GLY A 268 -16.21 23.82 -8.27
CA GLY A 268 -16.68 22.62 -7.61
C GLY A 268 -16.48 22.64 -6.10
N LEU A 269 -16.31 21.44 -5.52
CA LEU A 269 -16.05 21.25 -4.10
C LEU A 269 -14.61 20.79 -3.89
N LYS A 270 -13.81 21.57 -3.16
CA LYS A 270 -12.51 21.13 -2.64
C LYS A 270 -12.72 20.46 -1.29
N THR A 271 -12.38 19.20 -1.21
CA THR A 271 -12.41 18.39 0.03
C THR A 271 -11.00 18.17 0.52
N SER A 272 -10.75 18.44 1.82
CA SER A 272 -9.45 18.18 2.46
C SER A 272 -9.63 17.17 3.59
N VAL A 273 -8.93 16.05 3.48
CA VAL A 273 -8.95 14.96 4.47
C VAL A 273 -7.56 14.83 5.09
N PHE A 274 -7.53 14.78 6.41
CA PHE A 274 -6.30 14.64 7.19
C PHE A 274 -6.33 13.34 7.97
N LEU A 275 -5.33 12.49 7.72
CA LEU A 275 -5.24 11.15 8.27
C LEU A 275 -4.05 11.01 9.22
N GLU A 276 -4.20 10.13 10.18
CA GLU A 276 -3.13 9.56 10.97
C GLU A 276 -3.18 8.04 10.84
N VAL A 277 -2.01 7.42 10.65
CA VAL A 277 -1.86 5.98 10.68
C VAL A 277 -0.79 5.64 11.71
N GLU A 278 -1.21 4.95 12.75
CA GLU A 278 -0.36 4.51 13.85
C GLU A 278 -0.08 3.01 13.73
N GLY A 279 1.14 2.59 13.98
CA GLY A 279 1.45 1.17 14.10
C GLY A 279 0.70 0.58 15.29
N ALA A 280 -0.30 -0.25 15.03
CA ALA A 280 -1.19 -0.81 16.05
C ALA A 280 -0.84 -2.24 16.46
N ALA A 281 0.04 -2.92 15.73
CA ALA A 281 0.51 -4.25 16.10
C ALA A 281 1.42 -4.17 17.34
N HIS A 282 1.29 -5.12 18.26
CA HIS A 282 2.04 -5.14 19.53
C HIS A 282 3.57 -5.09 19.40
N TYR A 283 4.11 -5.38 18.24
CA TYR A 283 5.54 -5.40 17.94
C TYR A 283 5.98 -4.24 17.04
N LEU A 284 5.05 -3.42 16.58
CA LEU A 284 5.35 -2.22 15.80
C LEU A 284 5.42 -1.00 16.71
N PRO A 285 6.42 -0.13 16.53
CA PRO A 285 6.38 1.19 17.14
C PRO A 285 5.29 2.05 16.50
N ALA A 286 4.73 2.98 17.27
CA ALA A 286 3.63 3.85 16.83
C ALA A 286 3.94 4.59 15.51
N TYR A 287 5.20 4.99 15.30
CA TYR A 287 5.62 5.69 14.07
C TYR A 287 5.65 4.82 12.81
N ALA A 288 5.47 3.52 12.93
CA ALA A 288 5.52 2.57 11.81
C ALA A 288 4.16 2.33 11.13
N GLY A 289 3.29 3.33 11.11
CA GLY A 289 1.98 3.23 10.45
C GLY A 289 2.06 2.90 8.96
N ASN A 290 3.13 3.35 8.29
CA ASN A 290 3.39 2.99 6.90
C ASN A 290 3.67 1.49 6.68
N LEU A 291 4.25 0.81 7.65
CA LEU A 291 4.37 -0.65 7.60
C LEU A 291 3.00 -1.29 7.84
N ASP A 292 2.28 -0.83 8.85
CA ASP A 292 0.99 -1.41 9.26
C ASP A 292 -0.07 -1.35 8.16
N ILE A 293 -0.15 -0.23 7.43
CA ILE A 293 -1.09 -0.09 6.30
C ILE A 293 -0.68 -0.90 5.07
N MET A 294 0.61 -1.20 4.91
CA MET A 294 1.11 -1.94 3.74
C MET A 294 1.02 -3.45 3.90
N THR A 295 1.05 -3.95 5.12
CA THR A 295 1.12 -5.37 5.48
C THR A 295 -0.17 -5.91 6.05
#